data_d9c8bfa086627690518c6d3920488bda
#
_entry.id   d9c8bfa086627690518c6d3920488bda
#
_cell.length_a   1.000
_cell.length_b   1.000
_cell.length_c   1.000
_cell.angle_alpha   90.00
_cell.angle_beta   90.00
_cell.angle_gamma   90.00
#
_symmetry.space_group_name_H-M   'P 1'
#
loop_
_entity.id
_entity.type
_entity.pdbx_description
1 polymer ?
#
loop_
_entity_poly.entity_id
_entity_poly.type
_entity_poly.pdbx_seq_one_letter_code
_entity_poly.pdbx_strand_id
1 'polypeptide(L)'
;MNTDSFFQKIKSYTNLATEAENAWSVLLKENVYHKGDYFVRPGQIPKKVAFVCKGLFAQYYITDKGDTVIKYFFPEGRIAGSIPATLTKSESLFTIEALEDTTVLEYDFHEFKKLVSTNKDVAEFYIRYLEQHWVIEKEPYEISLRNDRAGIRYDEFLSKYPGLIKRLKKHHIAAFLGITPTQLSRIFFANK
;
A
#
# COMPACT_ATOMS: atom_id res chain seq x y z
N MET A 1 1.18 -21.70 6.35
CA MET A 1 0.71 -20.30 6.30
C MET A 1 0.78 -19.74 7.70
N ASN A 2 1.60 -18.72 7.92
CA ASN A 2 1.66 -18.04 9.22
C ASN A 2 0.78 -16.79 9.16
N THR A 3 -0.37 -16.81 9.83
CA THR A 3 -1.33 -15.68 9.87
C THR A 3 -1.15 -14.79 11.10
N ASP A 4 -0.19 -15.09 11.98
CA ASP A 4 -0.04 -14.41 13.27
C ASP A 4 0.26 -12.92 13.11
N SER A 5 1.20 -12.56 12.23
CA SER A 5 1.54 -11.16 11.95
C SER A 5 0.36 -10.38 11.36
N PHE A 6 -0.46 -11.04 10.54
CA PHE A 6 -1.68 -10.47 9.98
C PHE A 6 -2.69 -10.14 11.09
N PHE A 7 -3.09 -11.13 11.88
CA PHE A 7 -4.07 -10.90 12.95
C PHE A 7 -3.54 -9.99 14.06
N GLN A 8 -2.25 -10.06 14.36
CA GLN A 8 -1.62 -9.10 15.28
C GLN A 8 -1.79 -7.66 14.75
N LYS A 9 -1.57 -7.44 13.44
CA LYS A 9 -1.78 -6.13 12.82
C LYS A 9 -3.24 -5.72 12.82
N ILE A 10 -4.18 -6.63 12.48
CA ILE A 10 -5.62 -6.34 12.52
C ILE A 10 -6.04 -5.96 13.94
N LYS A 11 -5.58 -6.68 14.96
CA LYS A 11 -5.86 -6.40 16.38
C LYS A 11 -5.30 -5.06 16.88
N SER A 12 -4.35 -4.46 16.17
CA SER A 12 -3.90 -3.10 16.49
C SER A 12 -4.93 -2.01 16.13
N TYR A 13 -5.96 -2.33 15.35
CA TYR A 13 -7.06 -1.43 15.01
C TYR A 13 -8.31 -1.66 15.85
N THR A 14 -8.64 -2.93 16.15
CA THR A 14 -9.85 -3.31 16.87
C THR A 14 -9.67 -4.66 17.56
N ASN A 15 -10.49 -4.93 18.58
CA ASN A 15 -10.59 -6.28 19.11
C ASN A 15 -11.28 -7.18 18.08
N LEU A 16 -10.72 -8.38 17.85
CA LEU A 16 -11.26 -9.35 16.92
C LEU A 16 -11.56 -10.65 17.69
N ALA A 17 -12.81 -11.06 17.72
CA ALA A 17 -13.22 -12.34 18.33
C ALA A 17 -12.67 -13.52 17.53
N THR A 18 -12.48 -14.65 18.18
CA THR A 18 -11.93 -15.87 17.56
C THR A 18 -12.77 -16.34 16.37
N GLU A 19 -14.10 -16.20 16.44
CA GLU A 19 -15.01 -16.55 15.34
C GLU A 19 -14.76 -15.68 14.10
N ALA A 20 -14.50 -14.38 14.30
CA ALA A 20 -14.17 -13.44 13.23
C ALA A 20 -12.79 -13.77 12.61
N GLU A 21 -11.79 -14.10 13.43
CA GLU A 21 -10.48 -14.56 12.96
C GLU A 21 -10.61 -15.83 12.12
N ASN A 22 -11.34 -16.83 12.60
CA ASN A 22 -11.57 -18.08 11.88
C ASN A 22 -12.26 -17.84 10.54
N ALA A 23 -13.34 -17.04 10.54
CA ALA A 23 -14.07 -16.71 9.31
C ALA A 23 -13.20 -15.97 8.29
N TRP A 24 -12.30 -15.07 8.75
CA TRP A 24 -11.40 -14.35 7.86
C TRP A 24 -10.25 -15.24 7.37
N SER A 25 -9.70 -16.09 8.25
CA SER A 25 -8.58 -16.97 7.92
C SER A 25 -8.88 -17.92 6.75
N VAL A 26 -10.15 -18.35 6.59
CA VAL A 26 -10.60 -19.18 5.46
C VAL A 26 -10.44 -18.47 4.11
N LEU A 27 -10.49 -17.15 4.08
CA LEU A 27 -10.32 -16.35 2.86
C LEU A 27 -8.85 -16.17 2.48
N LEU A 28 -7.93 -16.30 3.43
CA LEU A 28 -6.51 -15.98 3.23
C LEU A 28 -5.80 -17.06 2.42
N LYS A 29 -4.98 -16.61 1.46
CA LYS A 29 -4.07 -17.47 0.68
C LYS A 29 -2.68 -16.85 0.68
N GLU A 30 -1.70 -17.65 1.10
CA GLU A 30 -0.30 -17.22 1.01
C GLU A 30 0.18 -17.27 -0.44
N ASN A 31 0.88 -16.21 -0.85
CA ASN A 31 1.52 -16.15 -2.16
C ASN A 31 2.85 -15.40 -2.07
N VAL A 32 3.75 -15.67 -3.03
CA VAL A 32 5.05 -15.03 -3.14
C VAL A 32 5.16 -14.37 -4.51
N TYR A 33 5.57 -13.11 -4.51
CA TYR A 33 5.90 -12.33 -5.71
C TYR A 33 7.40 -12.09 -5.71
N HIS A 34 8.07 -12.52 -6.78
CA HIS A 34 9.46 -12.18 -6.98
C HIS A 34 9.61 -10.73 -7.40
N LYS A 35 10.78 -10.17 -7.12
CA LYS A 35 11.09 -8.81 -7.56
C LYS A 35 10.81 -8.61 -9.05
N GLY A 36 9.99 -7.61 -9.39
CA GLY A 36 9.54 -7.31 -10.74
C GLY A 36 8.22 -7.97 -11.12
N ASP A 37 7.67 -8.87 -10.27
CA ASP A 37 6.35 -9.43 -10.50
C ASP A 37 5.25 -8.40 -10.24
N TYR A 38 4.13 -8.57 -10.93
CA TYR A 38 3.00 -7.65 -10.84
C TYR A 38 1.83 -8.31 -10.09
N PHE A 39 1.39 -7.66 -9.03
CA PHE A 39 0.13 -7.99 -8.34
C PHE A 39 -1.08 -7.45 -9.11
N VAL A 40 -0.97 -6.25 -9.69
CA VAL A 40 -1.99 -5.63 -10.55
C VAL A 40 -1.29 -4.98 -11.76
N ARG A 41 -1.85 -5.15 -12.95
CA ARG A 41 -1.42 -4.48 -14.18
C ARG A 41 -2.46 -3.46 -14.65
N PRO A 42 -2.08 -2.41 -15.38
CA PRO A 42 -3.03 -1.50 -16.02
C PRO A 42 -3.97 -2.27 -16.95
N GLY A 43 -5.24 -1.86 -17.03
CA GLY A 43 -6.28 -2.53 -17.82
C GLY A 43 -6.85 -3.80 -17.16
N GLN A 44 -6.26 -4.29 -16.07
CA GLN A 44 -6.78 -5.42 -15.32
C GLN A 44 -7.92 -4.98 -14.38
N ILE A 45 -8.98 -5.78 -14.29
CA ILE A 45 -10.04 -5.61 -13.27
C ILE A 45 -9.62 -6.39 -12.03
N PRO A 46 -9.11 -5.73 -10.96
CA PRO A 46 -8.60 -6.42 -9.78
C PRO A 46 -9.76 -6.94 -8.92
N LYS A 47 -9.57 -8.13 -8.35
CA LYS A 47 -10.54 -8.75 -7.42
C LYS A 47 -9.96 -8.95 -6.02
N LYS A 48 -8.63 -8.96 -5.92
CA LYS A 48 -7.92 -9.30 -4.69
C LYS A 48 -7.26 -8.08 -4.07
N VAL A 49 -7.03 -8.19 -2.77
CA VAL A 49 -6.11 -7.37 -2.00
C VAL A 49 -5.08 -8.28 -1.32
N ALA A 50 -3.94 -7.73 -0.95
CA ALA A 50 -2.82 -8.48 -0.41
C ALA A 50 -2.25 -7.77 0.82
N PHE A 51 -2.26 -8.45 1.97
CA PHE A 51 -1.51 -8.01 3.14
C PHE A 51 -0.05 -8.40 2.98
N VAL A 52 0.85 -7.43 3.09
CA VAL A 52 2.30 -7.66 2.96
C VAL A 52 2.85 -8.19 4.28
N CYS A 53 3.25 -9.48 4.27
CA CYS A 53 3.90 -10.12 5.42
C CYS A 53 5.38 -9.81 5.47
N LYS A 54 6.03 -9.81 4.28
CA LYS A 54 7.45 -9.49 4.10
C LYS A 54 7.63 -8.91 2.70
N GLY A 55 8.49 -7.92 2.55
CA GLY A 55 8.79 -7.35 1.26
C GLY A 55 8.11 -6.01 1.01
N LEU A 56 8.03 -5.59 -0.24
CA LEU A 56 7.61 -4.24 -0.61
C LEU A 56 6.94 -4.22 -1.99
N PHE A 57 5.71 -3.72 -2.05
CA PHE A 57 5.08 -3.30 -3.30
C PHE A 57 5.16 -1.79 -3.50
N ALA A 58 5.19 -1.37 -4.76
CA ALA A 58 4.92 0.01 -5.17
C ALA A 58 3.67 0.06 -6.06
N GLN A 59 2.83 1.06 -5.83
CA GLN A 59 1.71 1.41 -6.71
C GLN A 59 2.07 2.66 -7.50
N TYR A 60 2.04 2.55 -8.81
CA TYR A 60 2.39 3.65 -9.71
C TYR A 60 1.58 3.62 -11.00
N TYR A 61 1.61 4.72 -11.73
CA TYR A 61 1.18 4.78 -13.12
C TYR A 61 2.27 5.43 -13.97
N ILE A 62 2.23 5.17 -15.28
CA ILE A 62 3.13 5.77 -16.25
C ILE A 62 2.31 6.82 -17.02
N THR A 63 2.81 8.06 -17.04
CA THR A 63 2.19 9.16 -17.76
C THR A 63 2.34 8.98 -19.28
N ASP A 64 1.58 9.72 -20.08
CA ASP A 64 1.70 9.73 -21.55
C ASP A 64 3.11 10.14 -22.03
N LYS A 65 3.87 10.84 -21.18
CA LYS A 65 5.28 11.22 -21.44
C LYS A 65 6.28 10.13 -21.07
N GLY A 66 5.82 9.00 -20.52
CA GLY A 66 6.68 7.91 -20.05
C GLY A 66 7.25 8.10 -18.64
N ASP A 67 6.83 9.13 -17.91
CA ASP A 67 7.29 9.36 -16.53
C ASP A 67 6.54 8.44 -15.57
N THR A 68 7.26 7.85 -14.63
CA THR A 68 6.67 7.06 -13.56
C THR A 68 6.27 7.97 -12.39
N VAL A 69 5.00 7.86 -11.96
CA VAL A 69 4.47 8.54 -10.77
C VAL A 69 4.07 7.50 -9.73
N ILE A 70 4.81 7.41 -8.65
CA ILE A 70 4.50 6.48 -7.55
C ILE A 70 3.48 7.14 -6.61
N LYS A 71 2.39 6.42 -6.38
CA LYS A 71 1.31 6.85 -5.49
C LYS A 71 1.51 6.35 -4.07
N TYR A 72 1.86 5.08 -3.90
CA TYR A 72 2.04 4.43 -2.61
C TYR A 72 3.17 3.41 -2.62
N PHE A 73 3.77 3.23 -1.44
CA PHE A 73 4.55 2.05 -1.09
C PHE A 73 3.76 1.23 -0.07
N PHE A 74 3.76 -0.09 -0.26
CA PHE A 74 3.15 -1.03 0.68
C PHE A 74 4.25 -1.91 1.29
N PRO A 75 4.88 -1.45 2.37
CA PRO A 75 5.78 -2.28 3.17
C PRO A 75 4.98 -3.28 4.01
N GLU A 76 5.69 -4.03 4.84
CA GLU A 76 5.12 -4.97 5.79
C GLU A 76 4.01 -4.34 6.65
N GLY A 77 2.95 -5.07 6.88
CA GLY A 77 1.78 -4.62 7.65
C GLY A 77 0.80 -3.74 6.89
N ARG A 78 1.01 -3.50 5.57
CA ARG A 78 0.08 -2.73 4.73
C ARG A 78 -0.74 -3.67 3.83
N ILE A 79 -1.95 -3.24 3.50
CA ILE A 79 -2.82 -3.94 2.54
C ILE A 79 -2.69 -3.25 1.18
N ALA A 80 -2.10 -3.97 0.22
CA ALA A 80 -1.96 -3.53 -1.16
C ALA A 80 -3.20 -3.86 -1.98
N GLY A 81 -3.61 -2.95 -2.85
CA GLY A 81 -4.72 -3.15 -3.77
C GLY A 81 -5.08 -1.89 -4.56
N SER A 82 -5.62 -2.07 -5.75
CA SER A 82 -6.22 -0.99 -6.53
C SER A 82 -7.68 -0.80 -6.12
N ILE A 83 -7.89 -0.30 -4.89
CA ILE A 83 -9.20 -0.27 -4.23
C ILE A 83 -10.30 0.41 -5.06
N PRO A 84 -10.10 1.60 -5.68
CA PRO A 84 -11.13 2.21 -6.53
C PRO A 84 -11.58 1.27 -7.65
N ALA A 85 -10.63 0.68 -8.39
CA ALA A 85 -10.94 -0.23 -9.49
C ALA A 85 -11.64 -1.51 -8.99
N THR A 86 -11.23 -2.03 -7.83
CA THR A 86 -11.87 -3.20 -7.21
C THR A 86 -13.31 -2.89 -6.78
N LEU A 87 -13.55 -1.73 -6.18
CA LEU A 87 -14.90 -1.31 -5.73
C LEU A 87 -15.85 -1.08 -6.90
N THR A 88 -15.38 -0.41 -7.96
CA THR A 88 -16.19 -0.05 -9.13
C THR A 88 -16.23 -1.16 -10.18
N LYS A 89 -15.48 -2.27 -9.98
CA LYS A 89 -15.32 -3.37 -10.95
C LYS A 89 -14.85 -2.86 -12.31
N SER A 90 -13.96 -1.88 -12.31
CA SER A 90 -13.38 -1.27 -13.49
C SER A 90 -11.91 -1.63 -13.66
N GLU A 91 -11.35 -1.28 -14.79
CA GLU A 91 -9.92 -1.46 -15.07
C GLU A 91 -9.06 -0.58 -14.15
N SER A 92 -7.94 -1.13 -13.68
CA SER A 92 -6.95 -0.39 -12.90
C SER A 92 -6.13 0.51 -13.83
N LEU A 93 -6.00 1.78 -13.47
CA LEU A 93 -5.04 2.70 -14.08
C LEU A 93 -3.61 2.48 -13.54
N PHE A 94 -3.49 1.76 -12.42
CA PHE A 94 -2.24 1.61 -11.70
C PHE A 94 -1.64 0.23 -11.89
N THR A 95 -0.31 0.21 -11.91
CA THR A 95 0.49 -0.99 -11.67
C THR A 95 0.74 -1.14 -10.17
N ILE A 96 0.70 -2.37 -9.67
CA ILE A 96 1.25 -2.73 -8.35
C ILE A 96 2.31 -3.79 -8.59
N GLU A 97 3.57 -3.43 -8.29
CA GLU A 97 4.77 -4.23 -8.59
C GLU A 97 5.56 -4.52 -7.32
N ALA A 98 6.11 -5.72 -7.22
CA ALA A 98 7.05 -6.13 -6.18
C ALA A 98 8.43 -5.50 -6.43
N LEU A 99 8.87 -4.59 -5.55
CA LEU A 99 10.19 -3.99 -5.64
C LEU A 99 11.32 -4.89 -5.09
N GLU A 100 10.93 -5.93 -4.37
CA GLU A 100 11.77 -6.99 -3.83
C GLU A 100 10.92 -8.26 -3.67
N ASP A 101 11.52 -9.40 -3.34
CA ASP A 101 10.76 -10.63 -3.08
C ASP A 101 9.78 -10.41 -1.94
N THR A 102 8.50 -10.60 -2.21
CA THR A 102 7.39 -10.17 -1.35
C THR A 102 6.46 -11.33 -1.06
N THR A 103 6.33 -11.68 0.22
CA THR A 103 5.37 -12.68 0.72
C THR A 103 4.12 -11.97 1.23
N VAL A 104 2.96 -12.43 0.80
CA VAL A 104 1.67 -11.82 1.12
C VAL A 104 0.63 -12.83 1.54
N LEU A 105 -0.41 -12.35 2.23
CA LEU A 105 -1.68 -13.02 2.40
C LEU A 105 -2.72 -12.32 1.53
N GLU A 106 -3.15 -13.01 0.46
CA GLU A 106 -4.15 -12.51 -0.47
C GLU A 106 -5.54 -12.98 -0.07
N TYR A 107 -6.53 -12.15 -0.37
CA TYR A 107 -7.93 -12.53 -0.29
C TYR A 107 -8.79 -11.78 -1.31
N ASP A 108 -9.89 -12.41 -1.71
CA ASP A 108 -10.88 -11.76 -2.57
C ASP A 108 -11.58 -10.64 -1.81
N PHE A 109 -11.58 -9.44 -2.39
CA PHE A 109 -12.13 -8.27 -1.73
C PHE A 109 -13.66 -8.31 -1.60
N HIS A 110 -14.35 -8.95 -2.55
CA HIS A 110 -15.81 -9.05 -2.47
C HIS A 110 -16.24 -10.07 -1.41
N GLU A 111 -15.51 -11.18 -1.26
CA GLU A 111 -15.74 -12.13 -0.16
C GLU A 111 -15.45 -11.48 1.19
N PHE A 112 -14.36 -10.69 1.28
CA PHE A 112 -14.10 -9.87 2.46
C PHE A 112 -15.25 -8.88 2.75
N LYS A 113 -15.81 -8.21 1.73
CA LYS A 113 -16.96 -7.31 1.91
C LYS A 113 -18.21 -8.02 2.42
N LYS A 114 -18.44 -9.29 2.05
CA LYS A 114 -19.51 -10.10 2.65
C LYS A 114 -19.24 -10.33 4.14
N LEU A 115 -17.98 -10.66 4.50
CA LEU A 115 -17.59 -10.81 5.90
C LEU A 115 -17.78 -9.51 6.69
N VAL A 116 -17.42 -8.36 6.11
CA VAL A 116 -17.67 -7.02 6.69
C VAL A 116 -19.18 -6.81 6.95
N SER A 117 -20.06 -7.27 6.06
CA SER A 117 -21.51 -7.07 6.23
C SER A 117 -22.16 -7.99 7.27
N THR A 118 -21.51 -9.08 7.64
CA THR A 118 -22.05 -10.11 8.55
C THR A 118 -21.35 -10.16 9.91
N ASN A 119 -20.15 -9.54 10.04
CA ASN A 119 -19.36 -9.59 11.26
C ASN A 119 -18.99 -8.18 11.74
N LYS A 120 -19.47 -7.84 12.94
CA LYS A 120 -19.29 -6.50 13.53
C LYS A 120 -17.82 -6.14 13.75
N ASP A 121 -16.99 -7.06 14.22
CA ASP A 121 -15.58 -6.78 14.53
C ASP A 121 -14.79 -6.50 13.24
N VAL A 122 -15.09 -7.27 12.17
CA VAL A 122 -14.47 -7.05 10.85
C VAL A 122 -14.95 -5.73 10.23
N ALA A 123 -16.22 -5.37 10.44
CA ALA A 123 -16.75 -4.07 10.01
C ALA A 123 -16.05 -2.91 10.73
N GLU A 124 -15.86 -3.03 12.04
CA GLU A 124 -15.15 -2.04 12.85
C GLU A 124 -13.68 -1.89 12.40
N PHE A 125 -12.99 -3.01 12.19
CA PHE A 125 -11.65 -2.99 11.59
C PHE A 125 -11.65 -2.22 10.26
N TYR A 126 -12.57 -2.55 9.35
CA TYR A 126 -12.62 -1.95 8.02
C TYR A 126 -12.82 -0.44 8.08
N ILE A 127 -13.71 0.04 8.96
CA ILE A 127 -13.96 1.46 9.19
C ILE A 127 -12.68 2.14 9.73
N ARG A 128 -12.09 1.62 10.81
CA ARG A 128 -10.88 2.21 11.43
C ARG A 128 -9.68 2.20 10.49
N TYR A 129 -9.54 1.14 9.67
CA TYR A 129 -8.49 1.07 8.65
C TYR A 129 -8.66 2.16 7.59
N LEU A 130 -9.90 2.40 7.12
CA LEU A 130 -10.20 3.47 6.17
C LEU A 130 -9.95 4.85 6.80
N GLU A 131 -10.46 5.10 8.01
CA GLU A 131 -10.25 6.36 8.73
C GLU A 131 -8.76 6.67 8.88
N GLN A 132 -7.96 5.70 9.33
CA GLN A 132 -6.53 5.89 9.54
C GLN A 132 -5.77 6.16 8.24
N HIS A 133 -6.01 5.35 7.21
CA HIS A 133 -5.14 5.37 6.02
C HIS A 133 -5.67 6.21 4.87
N TRP A 134 -6.99 6.39 4.79
CA TRP A 134 -7.63 7.12 3.69
C TRP A 134 -8.14 8.50 4.08
N VAL A 135 -8.22 8.80 5.38
CA VAL A 135 -8.58 10.13 5.89
C VAL A 135 -7.37 10.74 6.59
N ILE A 136 -7.00 10.21 7.76
CA ILE A 136 -6.00 10.83 8.64
C ILE A 136 -4.61 10.91 7.99
N GLU A 137 -4.12 9.84 7.34
CA GLU A 137 -2.81 9.85 6.69
C GLU A 137 -2.79 10.57 5.34
N LYS A 138 -3.93 10.60 4.64
CA LYS A 138 -3.98 11.08 3.26
C LYS A 138 -4.11 12.60 3.19
N GLU A 139 -4.92 13.22 4.03
CA GLU A 139 -5.21 14.64 3.97
C GLU A 139 -3.96 15.54 4.12
N PRO A 140 -3.09 15.33 5.13
CA PRO A 140 -1.85 16.10 5.24
C PRO A 140 -0.93 15.92 4.02
N TYR A 141 -0.85 14.70 3.49
CA TYR A 141 -0.04 14.42 2.30
C TYR A 141 -0.55 15.14 1.05
N GLU A 142 -1.87 15.24 0.86
CA GLU A 142 -2.45 15.98 -0.26
C GLU A 142 -2.18 17.49 -0.16
N ILE A 143 -2.18 18.05 1.05
CA ILE A 143 -1.82 19.44 1.31
C ILE A 143 -0.34 19.67 1.01
N SER A 144 0.52 18.79 1.53
CA SER A 144 1.98 18.86 1.33
C SER A 144 2.36 18.81 -0.16
N LEU A 145 1.71 17.94 -0.95
CA LEU A 145 1.93 17.88 -2.41
C LEU A 145 1.62 19.19 -3.13
N ARG A 146 0.65 19.98 -2.65
CA ARG A 146 0.23 21.23 -3.29
C ARG A 146 1.00 22.45 -2.83
N ASN A 147 1.47 22.45 -1.58
CA ASN A 147 1.99 23.64 -0.91
C ASN A 147 3.50 23.55 -0.61
N ASP A 148 4.03 22.37 -0.31
CA ASP A 148 5.36 22.26 0.26
C ASP A 148 6.46 22.09 -0.78
N ARG A 149 7.64 22.62 -0.46
CA ARG A 149 8.84 22.39 -1.27
C ARG A 149 9.30 20.94 -1.18
N ALA A 150 9.95 20.46 -2.21
CA ALA A 150 10.43 19.07 -2.30
C ALA A 150 11.31 18.62 -1.13
N GLY A 151 12.06 19.53 -0.49
CA GLY A 151 12.84 19.23 0.72
C GLY A 151 11.95 18.84 1.90
N ILE A 152 10.87 19.59 2.16
CA ILE A 152 9.92 19.30 3.24
C ILE A 152 9.26 17.93 2.97
N ARG A 153 8.77 17.69 1.75
CA ARG A 153 8.18 16.39 1.38
C ARG A 153 9.16 15.22 1.52
N TYR A 154 10.46 15.48 1.29
CA TYR A 154 11.49 14.47 1.53
C TYR A 154 11.67 14.16 3.01
N ASP A 155 11.68 15.16 3.89
CA ASP A 155 11.78 14.97 5.35
C ASP A 155 10.53 14.25 5.90
N GLU A 156 9.34 14.57 5.41
CA GLU A 156 8.10 13.84 5.70
C GLU A 156 8.17 12.38 5.24
N PHE A 157 8.71 12.13 4.05
CA PHE A 157 8.93 10.78 3.55
C PHE A 157 9.86 9.98 4.47
N LEU A 158 10.96 10.58 4.93
CA LEU A 158 11.90 9.94 5.87
C LEU A 158 11.22 9.62 7.21
N SER A 159 10.41 10.54 7.73
CA SER A 159 9.66 10.35 8.96
C SER A 159 8.61 9.23 8.83
N LYS A 160 7.88 9.22 7.73
CA LYS A 160 6.81 8.25 7.47
C LYS A 160 7.33 6.84 7.17
N TYR A 161 8.49 6.75 6.50
CA TYR A 161 9.06 5.49 6.01
C TYR A 161 10.54 5.32 6.39
N PRO A 162 10.90 5.32 7.68
CA PRO A 162 12.31 5.36 8.11
C PRO A 162 13.13 4.16 7.62
N GLY A 163 12.47 3.00 7.41
CA GLY A 163 13.13 1.78 6.91
C GLY A 163 13.26 1.70 5.38
N LEU A 164 12.46 2.48 4.63
CA LEU A 164 12.37 2.30 3.17
C LEU A 164 13.52 2.94 2.40
N ILE A 165 14.16 3.98 2.93
CA ILE A 165 15.21 4.70 2.20
C ILE A 165 16.38 3.79 1.79
N LYS A 166 16.69 2.78 2.59
CA LYS A 166 17.75 1.80 2.31
C LYS A 166 17.34 0.71 1.32
N ARG A 167 16.02 0.53 1.11
CA ARG A 167 15.43 -0.50 0.24
C ARG A 167 15.04 0.06 -1.13
N LEU A 168 14.87 1.38 -1.25
CA LEU A 168 14.43 2.06 -2.46
C LEU A 168 15.59 2.62 -3.26
N LYS A 169 15.49 2.52 -4.58
CA LYS A 169 16.38 3.25 -5.49
C LYS A 169 16.01 4.74 -5.51
N LYS A 170 16.97 5.62 -5.78
CA LYS A 170 16.75 7.07 -5.84
C LYS A 170 15.61 7.47 -6.78
N HIS A 171 15.46 6.81 -7.91
CA HIS A 171 14.40 7.14 -8.86
C HIS A 171 13.01 6.80 -8.31
N HIS A 172 12.85 5.75 -7.46
CA HIS A 172 11.58 5.47 -6.80
C HIS A 172 11.19 6.59 -5.83
N ILE A 173 12.15 7.08 -5.05
CA ILE A 173 11.92 8.20 -4.12
C ILE A 173 11.58 9.48 -4.89
N ALA A 174 12.33 9.78 -5.95
CA ALA A 174 12.05 10.94 -6.81
C ALA A 174 10.65 10.87 -7.44
N ALA A 175 10.26 9.70 -7.98
CA ALA A 175 8.94 9.47 -8.56
C ALA A 175 7.79 9.59 -7.55
N PHE A 176 8.02 9.21 -6.28
CA PHE A 176 7.06 9.39 -5.19
C PHE A 176 6.92 10.86 -4.79
N LEU A 177 8.03 11.60 -4.75
CA LEU A 177 8.04 13.03 -4.38
C LEU A 177 7.61 13.96 -5.53
N GLY A 178 7.40 13.44 -6.74
CA GLY A 178 7.07 14.25 -7.91
C GLY A 178 8.21 15.16 -8.38
N ILE A 179 9.46 14.71 -8.24
CA ILE A 179 10.68 15.45 -8.64
C ILE A 179 11.61 14.57 -9.48
N THR A 180 12.59 15.21 -10.13
CA THR A 180 13.60 14.46 -10.88
C THR A 180 14.66 13.85 -9.94
N PRO A 181 15.35 12.76 -10.34
CA PRO A 181 16.46 12.21 -9.58
C PRO A 181 17.61 13.21 -9.33
N THR A 182 17.81 14.16 -10.26
CA THR A 182 18.79 15.25 -10.12
C THR A 182 18.39 16.22 -9.01
N GLN A 183 17.12 16.61 -8.95
CA GLN A 183 16.60 17.44 -7.86
C GLN A 183 16.71 16.73 -6.51
N LEU A 184 16.35 15.44 -6.44
CA LEU A 184 16.52 14.65 -5.23
C LEU A 184 17.99 14.62 -4.77
N SER A 185 18.94 14.44 -5.69
CA SER A 185 20.37 14.46 -5.36
C SER A 185 20.81 15.79 -4.74
N ARG A 186 20.31 16.93 -5.24
CA ARG A 186 20.61 18.26 -4.65
C ARG A 186 20.06 18.39 -3.22
N ILE A 187 18.84 17.90 -2.95
CA ILE A 187 18.25 17.87 -1.60
C ILE A 187 19.13 17.03 -0.65
N PHE A 188 19.58 15.87 -1.10
CA PHE A 188 20.46 14.98 -0.34
C PHE A 188 21.80 15.65 0.08
N PHE A 189 22.37 16.48 -0.81
CA PHE A 189 23.62 17.21 -0.50
C PHE A 189 23.40 18.43 0.39
N ALA A 190 22.23 19.05 0.34
CA ALA A 190 21.90 20.20 1.17
C ALA A 190 21.58 19.84 2.64
N ASN A 191 21.18 18.59 2.90
CA ASN A 191 20.83 18.08 4.24
C ASN A 191 21.98 17.29 4.92
N LYS A 192 23.20 17.31 4.36
CA LYS A 192 24.44 16.81 4.96
C LYS A 192 25.22 17.93 5.60
#